data_bbb640a7b867df3cbfa4f5644a56bf60
#
_entry.id   bbb640a7b867df3cbfa4f5644a56bf60
#
_cell.length_a   1.000
_cell.length_b   1.000
_cell.length_c   1.000
_cell.angle_alpha   90.00
_cell.angle_beta   90.00
_cell.angle_gamma   90.00
#
_symmetry.space_group_name_H-M   'P 1'
#
loop_
_entity.id
_entity.type
_entity.pdbx_description
1 polymer ?
#
loop_
_entity_poly.entity_id
_entity_poly.type
_entity_poly.pdbx_seq_one_letter_code
_entity_poly.pdbx_strand_id
1 'polypeptide(L)'
;MVTKQQLKNALTELGVEKGMILEVHTSLSSFGELEGGADTVIDTLKELVTEEGSIFMPALRLSRELELTEDDKKLGITVKIKILEPDVERTAMGVIADTFRKKPDTFT
;
A
#
# COMPACT_ATOMS: atom_id res chain seq x y z
N MET A 1 3.22 -0.79 -21.47
CA MET A 1 3.21 -1.54 -20.19
C MET A 1 4.59 -1.48 -19.54
N VAL A 2 4.65 -1.16 -18.27
CA VAL A 2 5.90 -1.19 -17.50
C VAL A 2 6.21 -2.63 -17.12
N THR A 3 7.44 -3.08 -17.38
CA THR A 3 7.87 -4.43 -17.03
C THR A 3 8.50 -4.46 -15.63
N LYS A 4 8.57 -5.65 -15.03
CA LYS A 4 9.26 -5.84 -13.75
C LYS A 4 10.71 -5.37 -13.81
N GLN A 5 11.40 -5.66 -14.92
CA GLN A 5 12.81 -5.25 -15.09
C GLN A 5 12.96 -3.73 -15.15
N GLN A 6 12.03 -3.05 -15.83
CA GLN A 6 12.03 -1.58 -15.87
C GLN A 6 11.81 -0.98 -14.49
N LEU A 7 10.87 -1.55 -13.72
CA LEU A 7 10.63 -1.11 -12.35
C LEU A 7 11.86 -1.33 -11.46
N LYS A 8 12.48 -2.50 -11.56
CA LYS A 8 13.69 -2.84 -10.81
C LYS A 8 14.84 -1.88 -11.12
N ASN A 9 15.04 -1.58 -12.39
CA ASN A 9 16.07 -0.64 -12.83
C ASN A 9 15.82 0.76 -12.29
N ALA A 10 14.58 1.23 -12.35
CA ALA A 10 14.21 2.55 -11.87
C ALA A 10 14.43 2.69 -10.35
N LEU A 11 14.04 1.69 -9.57
CA LEU A 11 14.23 1.67 -8.12
C LEU A 11 15.72 1.61 -7.76
N THR A 12 16.51 0.86 -8.51
CA THR A 12 17.96 0.80 -8.31
C THR A 12 18.60 2.16 -8.58
N GLU A 13 18.18 2.86 -9.62
CA GLU A 13 18.67 4.21 -9.92
C GLU A 13 18.29 5.22 -8.84
N LEU A 14 17.14 5.03 -8.18
CA LEU A 14 16.72 5.86 -7.07
C LEU A 14 17.52 5.60 -5.79
N GLY A 15 18.32 4.53 -5.76
CA GLY A 15 19.19 4.24 -4.63
C GLY A 15 18.69 3.14 -3.70
N VAL A 16 17.68 2.37 -4.11
CA VAL A 16 17.22 1.22 -3.31
C VAL A 16 18.27 0.12 -3.33
N GLU A 17 18.76 -0.26 -2.17
CA GLU A 17 19.86 -1.21 -2.00
C GLU A 17 19.52 -2.31 -1.00
N LYS A 18 20.31 -3.38 -1.08
CA LYS A 18 20.28 -4.50 -0.14
C LYS A 18 20.41 -4.02 1.31
N GLY A 19 19.57 -4.55 2.18
CA GLY A 19 19.60 -4.26 3.61
C GLY A 19 18.86 -3.00 4.03
N MET A 20 18.30 -2.24 3.09
CA MET A 20 17.55 -1.03 3.42
C MET A 20 16.25 -1.34 4.16
N ILE A 21 15.84 -0.40 5.01
CA ILE A 21 14.52 -0.38 5.63
C ILE A 21 13.71 0.66 4.88
N LEU A 22 12.66 0.20 4.20
CA LEU A 22 11.83 1.06 3.35
C LEU A 22 10.43 1.22 3.92
N GLU A 23 10.00 2.47 4.06
CA GLU A 23 8.59 2.81 4.20
C GLU A 23 8.05 3.15 2.81
N VAL A 24 7.01 2.45 2.38
CA VAL A 24 6.50 2.58 1.02
C VAL A 24 5.10 3.18 1.02
N HIS A 25 4.98 4.31 0.36
CA HIS A 25 3.71 4.98 0.08
C HIS A 25 3.58 5.07 -1.43
N THR A 26 2.69 4.29 -2.01
CA THR A 26 2.55 4.28 -3.46
C THR A 26 1.14 3.91 -3.89
N SER A 27 0.83 4.23 -5.14
CA SER A 27 -0.43 3.90 -5.80
C SER A 27 -0.13 3.11 -7.06
N LEU A 28 -0.81 1.99 -7.23
CA LEU A 28 -0.66 1.16 -8.43
C LEU A 28 -1.02 1.93 -9.71
N SER A 29 -2.04 2.79 -9.64
CA SER A 29 -2.46 3.59 -10.80
C SER A 29 -1.38 4.57 -11.28
N SER A 30 -0.45 4.96 -10.42
CA SER A 30 0.65 5.86 -10.78
C SER A 30 1.63 5.24 -11.76
N PHE A 31 1.66 3.90 -11.87
CA PHE A 31 2.54 3.19 -12.81
C PHE A 31 1.91 3.03 -14.19
N GLY A 32 0.61 3.35 -14.36
CA GLY A 32 -0.14 2.98 -15.53
C GLY A 32 -0.31 1.46 -15.60
N GLU A 33 -0.13 0.86 -16.75
CA GLU A 33 -0.11 -0.60 -16.86
C GLU A 33 1.24 -1.15 -16.38
N LEU A 34 1.20 -2.02 -15.39
CA LEU A 34 2.36 -2.68 -14.84
C LEU A 34 2.21 -4.20 -14.95
N GLU A 35 3.19 -4.86 -15.55
CA GLU A 35 3.24 -6.32 -15.65
C GLU A 35 3.18 -6.96 -14.27
N GLY A 36 2.18 -7.80 -14.03
CA GLY A 36 1.97 -8.47 -12.73
C GLY A 36 1.34 -7.62 -11.64
N GLY A 37 1.10 -6.33 -11.87
CA GLY A 37 0.38 -5.47 -10.94
C GLY A 37 1.04 -5.30 -9.58
N ALA A 38 0.23 -5.29 -8.52
CA ALA A 38 0.70 -5.08 -7.16
C ALA A 38 1.73 -6.11 -6.69
N ASP A 39 1.57 -7.37 -7.07
CA ASP A 39 2.54 -8.42 -6.72
C ASP A 39 3.94 -8.12 -7.27
N THR A 40 4.01 -7.57 -8.48
CA THR A 40 5.30 -7.18 -9.09
C THR A 40 5.99 -6.11 -8.28
N VAL A 41 5.26 -5.10 -7.80
CA VAL A 41 5.83 -4.05 -6.95
C VAL A 41 6.41 -4.65 -5.67
N ILE A 42 5.63 -5.49 -4.99
CA ILE A 42 6.03 -6.11 -3.73
C ILE A 42 7.25 -7.02 -3.93
N ASP A 43 7.21 -7.89 -4.91
CA ASP A 43 8.28 -8.83 -5.19
C ASP A 43 9.57 -8.12 -5.59
N THR A 44 9.48 -7.06 -6.40
CA THR A 44 10.64 -6.27 -6.80
C THR A 44 11.29 -5.59 -5.59
N LEU A 45 10.51 -5.00 -4.71
CA LEU A 45 11.02 -4.39 -3.49
C LEU A 45 11.71 -5.43 -2.59
N LYS A 46 11.10 -6.61 -2.42
CA LYS A 46 11.69 -7.70 -1.64
C LYS A 46 13.01 -8.19 -2.24
N GLU A 47 13.08 -8.33 -3.54
CA GLU A 47 14.31 -8.73 -4.23
C GLU A 47 15.44 -7.73 -4.04
N LEU A 48 15.13 -6.44 -4.06
CA LEU A 48 16.13 -5.38 -3.94
C LEU A 48 16.68 -5.26 -2.52
N VAL A 49 15.81 -5.25 -1.51
CA VAL A 49 16.25 -5.11 -0.11
C VAL A 49 16.76 -6.41 0.48
N THR A 50 16.36 -7.54 -0.07
CA THR A 50 16.69 -8.91 0.36
C THR A 50 16.21 -9.23 1.78
N GLU A 51 16.58 -10.39 2.31
CA GLU A 51 16.25 -10.80 3.69
C GLU A 51 16.91 -9.92 4.75
N GLU A 52 17.95 -9.19 4.37
CA GLU A 52 18.66 -8.28 5.28
C GLU A 52 17.94 -6.95 5.46
N GLY A 53 16.99 -6.63 4.57
CA GLY A 53 16.20 -5.41 4.62
C GLY A 53 14.81 -5.64 5.16
N SER A 54 14.04 -4.56 5.26
CA SER A 54 12.66 -4.59 5.71
C SER A 54 11.81 -3.63 4.89
N ILE A 55 10.57 -4.02 4.66
CA ILE A 55 9.58 -3.20 3.96
C ILE A 55 8.37 -3.05 4.87
N PHE A 56 7.88 -1.83 5.00
CA PHE A 56 6.61 -1.59 5.69
C PHE A 56 5.78 -0.57 4.93
N MET A 57 4.46 -0.74 5.03
CA MET A 57 3.47 0.11 4.39
C MET A 57 2.36 0.46 5.37
N PRO A 58 1.76 1.66 5.25
CA PRO A 58 0.59 1.98 6.06
C PRO A 58 -0.53 0.97 5.80
N ALA A 59 -1.12 0.47 6.87
CA ALA A 59 -2.22 -0.51 6.79
C ALA A 59 -3.41 -0.08 7.65
N LEU A 60 -3.71 1.20 7.65
CA LEU A 60 -4.82 1.75 8.40
C LEU A 60 -6.15 1.23 7.83
N ARG A 61 -6.95 0.60 8.69
CA ARG A 61 -8.24 0.02 8.32
C ARG A 61 -9.37 1.03 8.46
N LEU A 62 -9.17 2.19 7.85
CA LEU A 62 -10.17 3.25 7.87
C LEU A 62 -10.95 3.24 6.57
N SER A 63 -12.26 3.40 6.67
CA SER A 63 -13.12 3.56 5.51
C SER A 63 -12.90 4.93 4.87
N ARG A 64 -13.48 5.12 3.70
CA ARG A 64 -13.66 6.45 3.14
C ARG A 64 -14.62 7.24 4.03
N GLU A 65 -14.61 8.56 3.89
CA GLU A 65 -15.56 9.41 4.59
C GLU A 65 -17.00 8.96 4.31
N LEU A 66 -17.77 8.83 5.37
CA LEU A 66 -19.20 8.50 5.30
C LEU A 66 -20.02 9.78 5.21
N GLU A 67 -21.20 9.67 4.62
CA GLU A 67 -22.12 10.80 4.56
C GLU A 67 -22.60 11.18 5.97
N LEU A 68 -22.67 12.48 6.24
CA LEU A 68 -23.16 13.00 7.49
C LEU A 68 -24.67 13.04 7.50
N THR A 69 -25.28 12.58 8.60
CA THR A 69 -26.71 12.73 8.83
C THR A 69 -27.02 14.15 9.30
N GLU A 70 -28.31 14.52 9.31
CA GLU A 70 -28.73 15.82 9.86
C GLU A 70 -28.37 15.93 11.34
N ASP A 71 -28.48 14.83 12.09
CA ASP A 71 -28.11 14.80 13.50
C ASP A 71 -26.59 15.00 13.69
N ASP A 72 -25.79 14.37 12.82
CA ASP A 72 -24.33 14.57 12.83
C ASP A 72 -23.97 16.04 12.65
N LYS A 73 -24.60 16.71 11.70
CA LYS A 73 -24.38 18.13 11.43
C LYS A 73 -24.80 19.01 12.60
N LYS A 74 -25.91 18.69 13.26
CA LYS A 74 -26.39 19.41 14.46
C LYS A 74 -25.40 19.29 15.62
N LEU A 75 -24.71 18.16 15.73
CA LEU A 75 -23.70 17.93 16.76
C LEU A 75 -22.35 18.56 16.44
N GLY A 76 -22.21 19.18 15.28
CA GLY A 76 -20.94 19.79 14.84
C GLY A 76 -19.94 18.81 14.29
N ILE A 77 -20.36 17.59 13.95
CA ILE A 77 -19.50 16.57 13.35
C ILE A 77 -19.21 16.98 11.91
N THR A 78 -17.94 17.02 11.53
CA THR A 78 -17.50 17.43 10.20
C THR A 78 -16.91 16.27 9.37
N VAL A 79 -16.45 15.21 10.03
CA VAL A 79 -15.88 14.01 9.39
C VAL A 79 -16.37 12.77 10.11
N LYS A 80 -16.70 11.75 9.35
CA LYS A 80 -17.16 10.47 9.88
C LYS A 80 -16.55 9.33 9.08
N ILE A 81 -15.83 8.46 9.75
CA ILE A 81 -15.20 7.28 9.15
C ILE A 81 -15.51 6.06 10.00
N LYS A 82 -15.34 4.89 9.41
CA LYS A 82 -15.52 3.60 10.09
C LYS A 82 -14.18 2.89 10.22
N ILE A 83 -13.94 2.24 11.35
CA ILE A 83 -12.81 1.33 11.51
C ILE A 83 -13.25 -0.02 10.95
N LEU A 84 -12.52 -0.50 9.95
CA LEU A 84 -12.84 -1.75 9.27
C LEU A 84 -12.27 -2.96 10.02
N GLU A 85 -12.92 -4.11 9.84
CA GLU A 85 -12.46 -5.36 10.45
C GLU A 85 -11.10 -5.79 9.90
N PRO A 86 -10.30 -6.58 10.67
CA PRO A 86 -8.96 -7.01 10.23
C PRO A 86 -8.94 -7.78 8.91
N ASP A 87 -10.02 -8.48 8.59
CA ASP A 87 -10.15 -9.31 7.40
C ASP A 87 -10.75 -8.57 6.20
N VAL A 88 -10.96 -7.25 6.32
CA VAL A 88 -11.51 -6.47 5.21
C VAL A 88 -10.64 -6.64 3.97
N GLU A 89 -11.29 -6.82 2.83
CA GLU A 89 -10.59 -7.04 1.57
C GLU A 89 -9.89 -5.79 1.05
N ARG A 90 -10.56 -4.64 1.18
CA ARG A 90 -10.04 -3.36 0.68
C ARG A 90 -10.12 -2.27 1.74
N THR A 91 -9.06 -1.50 1.81
CA THR A 91 -9.00 -0.27 2.63
C THR A 91 -8.83 0.94 1.71
N ALA A 92 -8.78 2.13 2.28
CA ALA A 92 -8.45 3.34 1.55
C ALA A 92 -6.95 3.49 1.27
N MET A 93 -6.12 2.54 1.72
CA MET A 93 -4.66 2.58 1.54
C MET A 93 -4.19 2.19 0.14
N GLY A 94 -5.07 1.60 -0.67
CA GLY A 94 -4.78 1.24 -2.05
C GLY A 94 -4.44 -0.24 -2.25
N VAL A 95 -4.43 -0.65 -3.51
CA VAL A 95 -4.28 -2.06 -3.90
C VAL A 95 -2.93 -2.65 -3.47
N ILE A 96 -1.84 -1.89 -3.59
CA ILE A 96 -0.51 -2.39 -3.23
C ILE A 96 -0.43 -2.67 -1.74
N ALA A 97 -0.85 -1.73 -0.90
CA ALA A 97 -0.84 -1.92 0.55
C ALA A 97 -1.77 -3.05 0.99
N ASP A 98 -2.96 -3.14 0.40
CA ASP A 98 -3.91 -4.22 0.71
C ASP A 98 -3.38 -5.59 0.29
N THR A 99 -2.71 -5.69 -0.85
CA THR A 99 -2.07 -6.92 -1.30
C THR A 99 -0.93 -7.31 -0.37
N PHE A 100 -0.10 -6.34 0.01
CA PHE A 100 1.05 -6.55 0.89
C PHE A 100 0.64 -7.08 2.27
N ARG A 101 -0.35 -6.46 2.91
CA ARG A 101 -0.79 -6.87 4.25
C ARG A 101 -1.37 -8.29 4.32
N LYS A 102 -1.81 -8.83 3.19
CA LYS A 102 -2.38 -10.19 3.09
C LYS A 102 -1.34 -11.26 2.81
N LYS A 103 -0.08 -10.90 2.55
CA LYS A 103 0.98 -11.88 2.30
C LYS A 103 1.29 -12.68 3.57
N PRO A 104 1.56 -14.00 3.45
CA PRO A 104 1.79 -14.85 4.64
C PRO A 104 2.98 -14.43 5.49
N ASP A 105 3.97 -13.81 4.90
CA ASP A 105 5.20 -13.37 5.57
C ASP A 105 5.14 -11.91 6.06
N THR A 106 3.97 -11.29 6.00
CA THR A 106 3.76 -9.91 6.43
C THR A 106 3.05 -9.88 7.79
N PHE A 107 3.57 -9.08 8.70
CA PHE A 107 2.98 -8.84 10.01
C PHE A 107 2.17 -7.54 10.02
N THR A 108 1.04 -7.55 10.69
CA THR A 108 0.18 -6.38 10.86
C THR A 108 -0.09 -6.09 12.33
#